data_ab7f7e9fb7c89acbd24472894cc4a227
#
_entry.id   ab7f7e9fb7c89acbd24472894cc4a227
#
_cell.length_a   1.000
_cell.length_b   1.000
_cell.length_c   1.000
_cell.angle_alpha   90.00
_cell.angle_beta   90.00
_cell.angle_gamma   90.00
#
_symmetry.space_group_name_H-M   'P 1'
#
loop_
_entity.id
_entity.type
_entity.pdbx_description
1 polymer ?
#
loop_
_entity_poly.entity_id
_entity_poly.type
_entity_poly.pdbx_seq_one_letter_code
_entity_poly.pdbx_strand_id
1 'polypeptide(L)'
;MEISLLLMQQIAQLFIVLLMGYVVVKAGLLKASDSRVLSVVFVYLVMPCVVLNAFQIDDTPQIRAGLLYSMGIAVGMHIVFLILNAIFKKPLKLDVVEQVNIIYSNAAALVIPLVQALLGEEYVVYSCAFVIVQLILLWTHASACLQEGAKLEWKKLLTNVNLLAIVAGALLYLLHISLPTPIVSTLSSVGAMIGPMGMLLAGMAIAEVPLKKVFCTPRNYLPVALRLLAVPMVVLLLLSVIHASTWIAGGKAILMTVFLSAITPACATVTSMAQLYNRDAAHSSALYVLSTLLSIVTMPIMIGLFEMLA
;
A
#
# COMPACT_ATOMS: atom_id res chain seq x y z
N MET A 1 3.84 -10.76 -22.10
CA MET A 1 5.29 -10.46 -22.13
C MET A 1 5.55 -8.95 -22.14
N GLU A 2 4.84 -8.17 -22.95
CA GLU A 2 5.01 -6.70 -22.99
C GLU A 2 4.60 -6.00 -21.68
N ILE A 3 3.46 -6.36 -21.08
CA ILE A 3 3.00 -5.80 -19.80
C ILE A 3 4.02 -6.08 -18.68
N SER A 4 4.57 -7.27 -18.64
CA SER A 4 5.59 -7.67 -17.65
C SER A 4 6.88 -6.85 -17.78
N LEU A 5 7.32 -6.52 -19.02
CA LEU A 5 8.50 -5.70 -19.27
C LEU A 5 8.26 -4.24 -18.89
N LEU A 6 7.10 -3.69 -19.29
CA LEU A 6 6.70 -2.33 -18.92
C LEU A 6 6.66 -2.16 -17.39
N LEU A 7 6.13 -3.15 -16.71
CA LEU A 7 6.05 -3.23 -15.26
C LEU A 7 7.43 -3.23 -14.59
N MET A 8 8.35 -4.04 -15.11
CA MET A 8 9.73 -4.06 -14.63
C MET A 8 10.40 -2.69 -14.81
N GLN A 9 10.16 -1.99 -15.92
CA GLN A 9 10.69 -0.65 -16.16
C GLN A 9 10.12 0.36 -15.17
N GLN A 10 8.81 0.35 -14.89
CA GLN A 10 8.17 1.26 -13.94
C GLN A 10 8.66 1.00 -12.50
N ILE A 11 8.76 -0.27 -12.10
CA ILE A 11 9.32 -0.63 -10.80
C ILE A 11 10.78 -0.17 -10.72
N ALA A 12 11.61 -0.41 -11.73
CA ALA A 12 12.99 0.03 -11.76
C ALA A 12 13.10 1.56 -11.64
N GLN A 13 12.26 2.32 -12.36
CA GLN A 13 12.20 3.77 -12.26
C GLN A 13 11.90 4.24 -10.83
N LEU A 14 10.88 3.68 -10.19
CA LEU A 14 10.54 4.00 -8.81
C LEU A 14 11.70 3.69 -7.85
N PHE A 15 12.40 2.58 -8.05
CA PHE A 15 13.54 2.23 -7.22
C PHE A 15 14.79 3.09 -7.48
N ILE A 16 14.98 3.60 -8.67
CA ILE A 16 16.02 4.63 -8.93
C ILE A 16 15.73 5.87 -8.08
N VAL A 17 14.49 6.33 -8.01
CA VAL A 17 14.11 7.45 -7.13
C VAL A 17 14.32 7.12 -5.65
N LEU A 18 14.03 5.89 -5.23
CA LEU A 18 14.33 5.41 -3.87
C LEU A 18 15.85 5.50 -3.59
N LEU A 19 16.71 5.05 -4.53
CA LEU A 19 18.16 5.17 -4.41
C LEU A 19 18.61 6.63 -4.33
N MET A 20 17.99 7.57 -5.05
CA MET A 20 18.27 8.99 -4.90
C MET A 20 18.00 9.46 -3.48
N GLY A 21 16.87 9.10 -2.87
CA GLY A 21 16.55 9.40 -1.47
C GLY A 21 17.58 8.84 -0.49
N TYR A 22 18.02 7.61 -0.71
CA TYR A 22 19.09 6.98 0.08
C TYR A 22 20.41 7.74 -0.05
N VAL A 23 20.83 8.06 -1.28
CA VAL A 23 22.11 8.73 -1.56
C VAL A 23 22.13 10.14 -0.97
N VAL A 24 21.06 10.91 -1.08
CA VAL A 24 20.98 12.28 -0.55
C VAL A 24 21.24 12.33 0.95
N VAL A 25 20.71 11.33 1.71
CA VAL A 25 20.97 11.22 3.15
C VAL A 25 22.40 10.73 3.43
N LYS A 26 22.87 9.70 2.70
CA LYS A 26 24.24 9.16 2.91
C LYS A 26 25.33 10.14 2.50
N ALA A 27 25.07 11.01 1.53
CA ALA A 27 25.98 12.11 1.15
C ALA A 27 25.98 13.28 2.15
N GLY A 28 25.11 13.25 3.18
CA GLY A 28 25.02 14.30 4.19
C GLY A 28 24.33 15.60 3.72
N LEU A 29 23.69 15.59 2.54
CA LEU A 29 22.94 16.75 2.01
C LEU A 29 21.64 16.97 2.80
N LEU A 30 20.99 15.90 3.21
CA LEU A 30 19.82 15.88 4.08
C LEU A 30 20.06 14.94 5.26
N LYS A 31 19.45 15.24 6.39
CA LYS A 31 19.33 14.29 7.51
C LYS A 31 18.08 13.43 7.28
N ALA A 32 18.11 12.22 7.76
CA ALA A 32 16.91 11.38 7.67
C ALA A 32 15.72 11.97 8.45
N SER A 33 15.99 12.76 9.53
CA SER A 33 14.95 13.54 10.24
C SER A 33 14.23 14.55 9.35
N ASP A 34 14.83 15.01 8.25
CA ASP A 34 14.24 15.98 7.33
C ASP A 34 13.10 15.32 6.49
N SER A 35 13.11 13.99 6.43
CA SER A 35 12.01 13.21 5.83
C SER A 35 10.66 13.51 6.47
N ARG A 36 10.65 13.98 7.73
CA ARG A 36 9.40 14.35 8.44
C ARG A 36 8.66 15.48 7.74
N VAL A 37 9.37 16.50 7.24
CA VAL A 37 8.76 17.63 6.53
C VAL A 37 8.14 17.14 5.22
N LEU A 38 8.90 16.36 4.45
CA LEU A 38 8.41 15.76 3.20
C LEU A 38 7.23 14.81 3.44
N SER A 39 7.26 14.04 4.53
CA SER A 39 6.15 13.16 4.92
C SER A 39 4.87 13.94 5.23
N VAL A 40 4.96 15.11 5.86
CA VAL A 40 3.81 15.97 6.10
C VAL A 40 3.20 16.44 4.79
N VAL A 41 4.02 16.94 3.85
CA VAL A 41 3.56 17.34 2.52
C VAL A 41 2.94 16.15 1.77
N PHE A 42 3.58 15.00 1.81
CA PHE A 42 3.10 13.78 1.18
C PHE A 42 1.72 13.35 1.70
N VAL A 43 1.57 13.25 3.03
CA VAL A 43 0.37 12.71 3.68
C VAL A 43 -0.79 13.71 3.65
N TYR A 44 -0.51 15.02 3.88
CA TYR A 44 -1.56 16.02 4.06
C TYR A 44 -1.88 16.82 2.79
N LEU A 45 -1.05 16.74 1.76
CA LEU A 45 -1.27 17.47 0.50
C LEU A 45 -1.34 16.53 -0.70
N VAL A 46 -0.28 15.75 -0.97
CA VAL A 46 -0.19 14.93 -2.18
C VAL A 46 -1.22 13.81 -2.18
N MET A 47 -1.28 13.02 -1.12
CA MET A 47 -2.22 11.89 -1.01
C MET A 47 -3.69 12.31 -1.12
N PRO A 48 -4.19 13.34 -0.39
CA PRO A 48 -5.56 13.81 -0.56
C PRO A 48 -5.87 14.29 -1.97
N CYS A 49 -4.93 14.99 -2.63
CA CYS A 49 -5.12 15.43 -4.02
C CYS A 49 -5.32 14.26 -4.98
N VAL A 50 -4.49 13.22 -4.86
CA VAL A 50 -4.63 12.02 -5.70
C VAL A 50 -5.96 11.33 -5.46
N VAL A 51 -6.35 11.16 -4.20
CA VAL A 51 -7.60 10.51 -3.85
C VAL A 51 -8.79 11.28 -4.37
N LEU A 52 -8.85 12.60 -4.14
CA LEU A 52 -9.94 13.44 -4.66
C LEU A 52 -10.02 13.40 -6.19
N ASN A 53 -8.85 13.45 -6.86
CA ASN A 53 -8.78 13.37 -8.33
C ASN A 53 -9.28 12.03 -8.86
N ALA A 54 -8.98 10.92 -8.17
CA ALA A 54 -9.41 9.58 -8.56
C ALA A 54 -10.94 9.39 -8.57
N PHE A 55 -11.68 10.20 -7.78
CA PHE A 55 -13.14 10.20 -7.77
C PHE A 55 -13.76 11.17 -8.80
N GLN A 56 -12.94 11.95 -9.55
CA GLN A 56 -13.42 12.81 -10.64
C GLN A 56 -13.53 12.02 -11.93
N ILE A 57 -14.35 10.98 -11.92
CA ILE A 57 -14.64 10.05 -13.03
C ILE A 57 -16.13 10.06 -13.34
N ASP A 58 -16.46 9.70 -14.57
CA ASP A 58 -17.86 9.59 -15.00
C ASP A 58 -18.60 8.51 -14.21
N ASP A 59 -19.83 8.81 -13.82
CA ASP A 59 -20.68 7.85 -13.12
C ASP A 59 -21.40 6.92 -14.12
N THR A 60 -20.82 5.77 -14.36
CA THR A 60 -21.39 4.74 -15.20
C THR A 60 -21.75 3.48 -14.40
N PRO A 61 -22.73 2.66 -14.87
CA PRO A 61 -23.05 1.39 -14.23
C PRO A 61 -21.83 0.48 -14.07
N GLN A 62 -20.89 0.51 -15.03
CA GLN A 62 -19.66 -0.27 -15.02
C GLN A 62 -18.72 0.18 -13.90
N ILE A 63 -18.55 1.49 -13.70
CA ILE A 63 -17.71 2.06 -12.64
C ILE A 63 -18.31 1.74 -11.27
N ARG A 64 -19.64 1.88 -11.09
CA ARG A 64 -20.30 1.49 -9.84
C ARG A 64 -20.11 0.01 -9.51
N ALA A 65 -20.32 -0.86 -10.51
CA ALA A 65 -20.08 -2.29 -10.34
C ALA A 65 -18.61 -2.59 -9.99
N GLY A 66 -17.66 -1.91 -10.63
CA GLY A 66 -16.23 -2.00 -10.33
C GLY A 66 -15.87 -1.57 -8.93
N LEU A 67 -16.45 -0.46 -8.43
CA LEU A 67 -16.25 0.01 -7.05
C LEU A 67 -16.77 -0.98 -6.01
N LEU A 68 -17.99 -1.50 -6.21
CA LEU A 68 -18.56 -2.52 -5.32
C LEU A 68 -17.74 -3.82 -5.37
N TYR A 69 -17.33 -4.23 -6.55
CA TYR A 69 -16.49 -5.39 -6.75
C TYR A 69 -15.12 -5.23 -6.06
N SER A 70 -14.42 -4.13 -6.30
CA SER A 70 -13.12 -3.85 -5.67
C SER A 70 -13.22 -3.80 -4.14
N MET A 71 -14.30 -3.23 -3.61
CA MET A 71 -14.56 -3.21 -2.17
C MET A 71 -14.78 -4.62 -1.61
N GLY A 72 -15.60 -5.44 -2.26
CA GLY A 72 -15.83 -6.84 -1.86
C GLY A 72 -14.53 -7.66 -1.88
N ILE A 73 -13.74 -7.53 -2.93
CA ILE A 73 -12.43 -8.18 -3.06
C ILE A 73 -11.46 -7.69 -1.96
N ALA A 74 -11.40 -6.38 -1.71
CA ALA A 74 -10.53 -5.82 -0.67
C ALA A 74 -10.87 -6.35 0.72
N VAL A 75 -12.15 -6.41 1.07
CA VAL A 75 -12.63 -7.00 2.33
C VAL A 75 -12.26 -8.49 2.39
N GLY A 76 -12.54 -9.25 1.34
CA GLY A 76 -12.19 -10.67 1.26
C GLY A 76 -10.70 -10.92 1.45
N MET A 77 -9.84 -10.15 0.78
CA MET A 77 -8.39 -10.24 0.94
C MET A 77 -7.94 -9.98 2.37
N HIS A 78 -8.47 -8.96 3.03
CA HIS A 78 -8.10 -8.67 4.42
C HIS A 78 -8.58 -9.74 5.40
N ILE A 79 -9.76 -10.33 5.17
CA ILE A 79 -10.22 -11.50 5.94
C ILE A 79 -9.22 -12.65 5.77
N VAL A 80 -8.78 -12.94 4.55
CA VAL A 80 -7.76 -13.99 4.30
C VAL A 80 -6.45 -13.66 5.01
N PHE A 81 -5.98 -12.41 4.97
CA PHE A 81 -4.76 -11.99 5.70
C PHE A 81 -4.88 -12.23 7.20
N LEU A 82 -6.02 -11.87 7.80
CA LEU A 82 -6.27 -12.08 9.23
C LEU A 82 -6.32 -13.57 9.59
N ILE A 83 -6.98 -14.39 8.77
CA ILE A 83 -7.07 -15.85 8.96
C ILE A 83 -5.67 -16.48 8.85
N LEU A 84 -4.91 -16.17 7.79
CA LEU A 84 -3.57 -16.70 7.61
C LEU A 84 -2.64 -16.30 8.74
N ASN A 85 -2.72 -15.05 9.19
CA ASN A 85 -1.96 -14.61 10.36
C ASN A 85 -2.35 -15.39 11.62
N ALA A 86 -3.65 -15.62 11.86
CA ALA A 86 -4.12 -16.42 13.00
C ALA A 86 -3.61 -17.86 12.95
N ILE A 87 -3.51 -18.46 11.75
CA ILE A 87 -2.96 -19.80 11.53
C ILE A 87 -1.45 -19.80 11.78
N PHE A 88 -0.70 -18.83 11.23
CA PHE A 88 0.76 -18.84 11.25
C PHE A 88 1.37 -18.36 12.58
N LYS A 89 0.70 -17.48 13.31
CA LYS A 89 1.27 -16.84 14.51
C LYS A 89 1.81 -17.80 15.56
N LYS A 90 1.10 -18.89 15.87
CA LYS A 90 1.52 -19.86 16.90
C LYS A 90 2.63 -20.79 16.39
N PRO A 91 2.49 -21.52 15.27
CA PRO A 91 3.51 -22.46 14.80
C PRO A 91 4.82 -21.78 14.43
N LEU A 92 4.77 -20.55 13.89
CA LEU A 92 5.96 -19.80 13.49
C LEU A 92 6.47 -18.85 14.60
N LYS A 93 5.80 -18.85 15.78
CA LYS A 93 6.15 -18.01 16.93
C LYS A 93 6.30 -16.54 16.53
N LEU A 94 5.35 -16.02 15.74
CA LEU A 94 5.38 -14.64 15.29
C LEU A 94 5.06 -13.70 16.46
N ASP A 95 5.92 -12.71 16.68
CA ASP A 95 5.63 -11.64 17.61
C ASP A 95 4.59 -10.66 17.03
N VAL A 96 4.11 -9.73 17.84
CA VAL A 96 3.04 -8.80 17.43
C VAL A 96 3.49 -7.87 16.32
N VAL A 97 4.76 -7.44 16.33
CA VAL A 97 5.31 -6.54 15.29
C VAL A 97 5.40 -7.28 13.95
N GLU A 98 5.87 -8.53 13.96
CA GLU A 98 5.89 -9.39 12.77
C GLU A 98 4.49 -9.60 12.19
N GLN A 99 3.52 -9.94 13.06
CA GLN A 99 2.12 -10.15 12.66
C GLN A 99 1.54 -8.94 11.94
N VAL A 100 1.70 -7.75 12.51
CA VAL A 100 1.17 -6.51 11.93
C VAL A 100 1.89 -6.15 10.63
N ASN A 101 3.20 -6.37 10.52
CA ASN A 101 3.95 -6.16 9.26
C ASN A 101 3.58 -7.17 8.17
N ILE A 102 3.13 -8.38 8.52
CA ILE A 102 2.62 -9.37 7.54
C ILE A 102 1.25 -8.95 6.98
N ILE A 103 0.36 -8.41 7.81
CA ILE A 103 -1.01 -8.08 7.40
C ILE A 103 -1.04 -6.77 6.59
N TYR A 104 -0.36 -5.73 7.05
CA TYR A 104 -0.52 -4.37 6.51
C TYR A 104 0.56 -4.00 5.51
N SER A 105 0.09 -3.59 4.33
CA SER A 105 0.92 -3.26 3.16
C SER A 105 1.15 -1.76 3.00
N ASN A 106 2.18 -1.41 2.25
CA ASN A 106 2.42 -0.03 1.83
C ASN A 106 1.62 0.34 0.57
N ALA A 107 0.35 -0.07 0.54
CA ALA A 107 -0.52 0.09 -0.61
C ALA A 107 -0.66 1.55 -1.05
N ALA A 108 -0.95 2.46 -0.12
CA ALA A 108 -1.23 3.85 -0.47
C ALA A 108 -0.06 4.55 -1.17
N ALA A 109 1.19 4.28 -0.76
CA ALA A 109 2.35 4.97 -1.31
C ALA A 109 2.90 4.32 -2.60
N LEU A 110 2.76 2.99 -2.74
CA LEU A 110 3.35 2.24 -3.85
C LEU A 110 2.36 1.90 -4.97
N VAL A 111 1.11 1.60 -4.62
CA VAL A 111 0.15 1.07 -5.59
C VAL A 111 -0.36 2.15 -6.51
N ILE A 112 -0.68 3.32 -6.00
CA ILE A 112 -1.25 4.39 -6.82
C ILE A 112 -0.36 4.73 -8.01
N PRO A 113 0.96 5.02 -7.85
CA PRO A 113 1.82 5.28 -8.99
C PRO A 113 1.98 4.08 -9.93
N LEU A 114 1.96 2.86 -9.39
CA LEU A 114 2.01 1.65 -10.22
C LEU A 114 0.74 1.47 -11.04
N VAL A 115 -0.43 1.67 -10.44
CA VAL A 115 -1.71 1.58 -11.13
C VAL A 115 -1.82 2.64 -12.22
N GLN A 116 -1.47 3.89 -11.93
CA GLN A 116 -1.44 4.97 -12.94
C GLN A 116 -0.55 4.60 -14.14
N ALA A 117 0.62 4.06 -13.88
CA ALA A 117 1.58 3.72 -14.92
C ALA A 117 1.21 2.46 -15.74
N LEU A 118 0.54 1.49 -15.12
CA LEU A 118 0.24 0.19 -15.73
C LEU A 118 -1.15 0.09 -16.35
N LEU A 119 -2.14 0.67 -15.68
CA LEU A 119 -3.55 0.48 -16.00
C LEU A 119 -4.23 1.79 -16.40
N GLY A 120 -3.69 2.93 -15.99
CA GLY A 120 -4.26 4.25 -16.23
C GLY A 120 -4.83 4.90 -14.96
N GLU A 121 -5.06 6.22 -15.04
CA GLU A 121 -5.57 7.01 -13.91
C GLU A 121 -6.97 6.57 -13.47
N GLU A 122 -7.81 6.11 -14.40
CA GLU A 122 -9.16 5.65 -14.16
C GLU A 122 -9.24 4.42 -13.24
N TYR A 123 -8.17 3.63 -13.13
CA TYR A 123 -8.11 2.48 -12.23
C TYR A 123 -7.71 2.84 -10.79
N VAL A 124 -7.18 4.03 -10.56
CA VAL A 124 -6.74 4.46 -9.22
C VAL A 124 -7.88 4.42 -8.19
N VAL A 125 -9.10 4.77 -8.60
CA VAL A 125 -10.27 4.74 -7.71
C VAL A 125 -10.53 3.35 -7.11
N TYR A 126 -10.26 2.28 -7.84
CA TYR A 126 -10.43 0.91 -7.34
C TYR A 126 -9.37 0.52 -6.30
N SER A 127 -8.19 1.13 -6.35
CA SER A 127 -7.17 0.95 -5.30
C SER A 127 -7.59 1.58 -3.96
N CYS A 128 -8.41 2.63 -4.00
CA CYS A 128 -8.94 3.27 -2.80
C CYS A 128 -9.76 2.29 -1.95
N ALA A 129 -10.45 1.31 -2.57
CA ALA A 129 -11.20 0.29 -1.85
C ALA A 129 -10.30 -0.51 -0.88
N PHE A 130 -9.12 -0.94 -1.34
CA PHE A 130 -8.16 -1.64 -0.48
C PHE A 130 -7.61 -0.72 0.62
N VAL A 131 -7.28 0.53 0.27
CA VAL A 131 -6.75 1.51 1.22
C VAL A 131 -7.77 1.83 2.32
N ILE A 132 -9.06 1.96 2.00
CA ILE A 132 -10.13 2.17 2.98
C ILE A 132 -10.16 1.04 4.00
N VAL A 133 -10.28 -0.21 3.52
CA VAL A 133 -10.36 -1.39 4.40
C VAL A 133 -9.10 -1.49 5.26
N GLN A 134 -7.93 -1.30 4.65
CA GLN A 134 -6.67 -1.32 5.37
C GLN A 134 -6.56 -0.23 6.44
N LEU A 135 -6.98 1.01 6.16
CA LEU A 135 -6.95 2.11 7.13
C LEU A 135 -7.84 1.81 8.32
N ILE A 136 -9.06 1.33 8.08
CA ILE A 136 -9.99 0.93 9.16
C ILE A 136 -9.32 -0.13 10.04
N LEU A 137 -8.78 -1.18 9.44
CA LEU A 137 -8.14 -2.27 10.18
C LEU A 137 -6.84 -1.82 10.86
N LEU A 138 -6.08 -0.92 10.27
CA LEU A 138 -4.84 -0.39 10.84
C LEU A 138 -5.11 0.35 12.16
N TRP A 139 -6.13 1.21 12.18
CA TRP A 139 -6.48 2.00 13.38
C TRP A 139 -7.39 1.26 14.37
N THR A 140 -7.91 0.11 14.00
CA THR A 140 -8.68 -0.77 14.88
C THR A 140 -7.87 -1.99 15.31
N HIS A 141 -7.67 -2.96 14.41
CA HIS A 141 -7.01 -4.22 14.70
C HIS A 141 -5.50 -4.06 14.99
N ALA A 142 -4.73 -3.35 14.13
CA ALA A 142 -3.29 -3.21 14.36
C ALA A 142 -3.01 -2.40 15.63
N SER A 143 -3.76 -1.33 15.85
CA SER A 143 -3.69 -0.54 17.10
C SER A 143 -3.98 -1.41 18.32
N ALA A 144 -5.04 -2.23 18.28
CA ALA A 144 -5.38 -3.16 19.36
C ALA A 144 -4.31 -4.22 19.61
N CYS A 145 -3.69 -4.76 18.55
CA CYS A 145 -2.61 -5.74 18.67
C CYS A 145 -1.33 -5.13 19.30
N LEU A 146 -0.99 -3.91 18.90
CA LEU A 146 0.23 -3.24 19.38
C LEU A 146 0.08 -2.65 20.79
N GLN A 147 -1.15 -2.36 21.22
CA GLN A 147 -1.45 -1.90 22.58
C GLN A 147 -1.95 -3.07 23.43
N GLU A 148 -1.32 -3.37 24.55
CA GLU A 148 -1.85 -4.32 25.52
C GLU A 148 -3.06 -3.70 26.24
N GLY A 149 -4.28 -4.19 25.94
CA GLY A 149 -5.53 -3.70 26.56
C GLY A 149 -6.17 -2.48 25.89
N ALA A 150 -6.00 -2.36 24.59
CA ALA A 150 -6.36 -1.19 23.82
C ALA A 150 -7.83 -0.76 23.85
N LYS A 151 -8.03 0.54 23.97
CA LYS A 151 -9.25 1.23 23.54
C LYS A 151 -9.14 1.54 22.05
N LEU A 152 -10.23 1.29 21.31
CA LEU A 152 -10.33 1.61 19.88
C LEU A 152 -10.10 3.12 19.66
N GLU A 153 -9.16 3.47 18.79
CA GLU A 153 -8.78 4.87 18.55
C GLU A 153 -9.62 5.50 17.42
N TRP A 154 -10.95 5.46 17.59
CA TRP A 154 -11.90 6.02 16.62
C TRP A 154 -11.59 7.46 16.21
N LYS A 155 -11.09 8.28 17.17
CA LYS A 155 -10.72 9.67 16.88
C LYS A 155 -9.62 9.77 15.83
N LYS A 156 -8.59 8.94 15.91
CA LYS A 156 -7.49 8.93 14.93
C LYS A 156 -7.95 8.45 13.56
N LEU A 157 -8.88 7.50 13.52
CA LEU A 157 -9.48 7.04 12.27
C LEU A 157 -10.30 8.17 11.63
N LEU A 158 -11.25 8.77 12.38
CA LEU A 158 -12.15 9.78 11.87
C LEU A 158 -11.46 11.12 11.51
N THR A 159 -10.28 11.39 12.10
CA THR A 159 -9.48 12.57 11.76
C THR A 159 -8.37 12.27 10.75
N ASN A 160 -8.30 11.04 10.21
CA ASN A 160 -7.32 10.69 9.20
C ASN A 160 -7.61 11.42 7.89
N VAL A 161 -6.67 12.24 7.43
CA VAL A 161 -6.85 13.12 6.26
C VAL A 161 -7.13 12.31 4.99
N ASN A 162 -6.49 11.14 4.83
CA ASN A 162 -6.73 10.30 3.67
C ASN A 162 -8.12 9.67 3.69
N LEU A 163 -8.62 9.26 4.87
CA LEU A 163 -10.00 8.81 5.00
C LEU A 163 -10.99 9.94 4.73
N LEU A 164 -10.72 11.14 5.23
CA LEU A 164 -11.56 12.32 4.93
C LEU A 164 -11.56 12.65 3.44
N ALA A 165 -10.42 12.56 2.75
CA ALA A 165 -10.32 12.76 1.30
C ALA A 165 -11.10 11.68 0.53
N ILE A 166 -11.05 10.42 0.96
CA ILE A 166 -11.85 9.33 0.38
C ILE A 166 -13.35 9.61 0.55
N VAL A 167 -13.78 9.97 1.76
CA VAL A 167 -15.19 10.29 2.03
C VAL A 167 -15.64 11.50 1.21
N ALA A 168 -14.84 12.56 1.17
CA ALA A 168 -15.15 13.74 0.35
C ALA A 168 -15.21 13.41 -1.14
N GLY A 169 -14.24 12.66 -1.67
CA GLY A 169 -14.24 12.21 -3.06
C GLY A 169 -15.44 11.33 -3.40
N ALA A 170 -15.76 10.37 -2.53
CA ALA A 170 -16.92 9.51 -2.69
C ALA A 170 -18.24 10.29 -2.65
N LEU A 171 -18.36 11.30 -1.79
CA LEU A 171 -19.54 12.19 -1.74
C LEU A 171 -19.66 13.01 -3.02
N LEU A 172 -18.57 13.60 -3.53
CA LEU A 172 -18.56 14.32 -4.80
C LEU A 172 -19.03 13.42 -5.94
N TYR A 173 -18.52 12.19 -6.02
CA TYR A 173 -18.91 11.19 -7.00
C TYR A 173 -20.41 10.83 -6.89
N LEU A 174 -20.89 10.49 -5.68
CA LEU A 174 -22.29 10.09 -5.46
C LEU A 174 -23.29 11.23 -5.70
N LEU A 175 -22.89 12.47 -5.44
CA LEU A 175 -23.69 13.66 -5.68
C LEU A 175 -23.57 14.19 -7.12
N HIS A 176 -22.78 13.50 -7.97
CA HIS A 176 -22.48 13.91 -9.36
C HIS A 176 -21.91 15.34 -9.45
N ILE A 177 -21.09 15.74 -8.46
CA ILE A 177 -20.46 17.06 -8.43
C ILE A 177 -19.08 16.95 -9.11
N SER A 178 -18.98 17.48 -10.33
CA SER A 178 -17.68 17.64 -11.01
C SER A 178 -17.01 18.94 -10.57
N LEU A 179 -15.74 18.84 -10.21
CA LEU A 179 -14.95 20.01 -9.82
C LEU A 179 -14.57 20.85 -11.03
N PRO A 180 -14.46 22.18 -10.90
CA PRO A 180 -14.00 23.05 -11.97
C PRO A 180 -12.61 22.63 -12.50
N THR A 181 -12.40 22.75 -13.82
CA THR A 181 -11.15 22.35 -14.49
C THR A 181 -9.86 22.84 -13.81
N PRO A 182 -9.75 24.10 -13.33
CA PRO A 182 -8.54 24.54 -12.64
C PRO A 182 -8.25 23.75 -11.37
N ILE A 183 -9.30 23.33 -10.63
CA ILE A 183 -9.16 22.51 -9.41
C ILE A 183 -8.69 21.11 -9.78
N VAL A 184 -9.33 20.46 -10.76
CA VAL A 184 -8.93 19.12 -11.23
C VAL A 184 -7.48 19.11 -11.72
N SER A 185 -7.09 20.11 -12.53
CA SER A 185 -5.71 20.25 -13.02
C SER A 185 -4.71 20.45 -11.88
N THR A 186 -5.09 21.17 -10.82
CA THR A 186 -4.24 21.35 -9.63
C THR A 186 -4.12 20.04 -8.86
N LEU A 187 -5.23 19.33 -8.64
CA LEU A 187 -5.22 18.03 -7.97
C LEU A 187 -4.32 17.03 -8.73
N SER A 188 -4.44 16.98 -10.06
CA SER A 188 -3.62 16.11 -10.90
C SER A 188 -2.13 16.48 -10.82
N SER A 189 -1.79 17.78 -10.93
CA SER A 189 -0.40 18.26 -10.87
C SER A 189 0.26 17.96 -9.52
N VAL A 190 -0.44 18.17 -8.41
CA VAL A 190 0.06 17.84 -7.07
C VAL A 190 0.10 16.32 -6.90
N GLY A 191 -0.91 15.63 -7.40
CA GLY A 191 -1.01 14.17 -7.35
C GLY A 191 0.13 13.46 -8.09
N ALA A 192 0.64 14.01 -9.17
CA ALA A 192 1.78 13.46 -9.91
C ALA A 192 3.06 13.32 -9.06
N MET A 193 3.15 14.02 -7.93
CA MET A 193 4.27 13.91 -6.99
C MET A 193 4.23 12.62 -6.16
N ILE A 194 3.12 11.85 -6.18
CA ILE A 194 2.93 10.71 -5.26
C ILE A 194 4.02 9.64 -5.43
N GLY A 195 4.32 9.23 -6.66
CA GLY A 195 5.34 8.23 -6.96
C GLY A 195 6.74 8.67 -6.55
N PRO A 196 7.25 9.78 -7.11
CA PRO A 196 8.59 10.27 -6.80
C PRO A 196 8.78 10.58 -5.31
N MET A 197 7.83 11.26 -4.67
CA MET A 197 7.95 11.65 -3.27
C MET A 197 7.85 10.45 -2.31
N GLY A 198 6.95 9.49 -2.59
CA GLY A 198 6.83 8.26 -1.81
C GLY A 198 8.11 7.43 -1.84
N MET A 199 8.75 7.31 -3.02
CA MET A 199 10.00 6.57 -3.17
C MET A 199 11.20 7.31 -2.56
N LEU A 200 11.25 8.63 -2.70
CA LEU A 200 12.28 9.45 -2.06
C LEU A 200 12.24 9.26 -0.53
N LEU A 201 11.05 9.35 0.06
CA LEU A 201 10.82 9.11 1.49
C LEU A 201 11.24 7.70 1.92
N ALA A 202 10.90 6.69 1.13
CA ALA A 202 11.32 5.31 1.40
C ALA A 202 12.85 5.18 1.40
N GLY A 203 13.53 5.81 0.43
CA GLY A 203 15.00 5.84 0.35
C GLY A 203 15.64 6.53 1.54
N MET A 204 15.11 7.68 1.95
CA MET A 204 15.59 8.42 3.14
C MET A 204 15.43 7.57 4.42
N ALA A 205 14.30 6.88 4.59
CA ALA A 205 14.06 6.00 5.72
C ALA A 205 15.04 4.80 5.74
N ILE A 206 15.33 4.21 4.59
CA ILE A 206 16.30 3.11 4.44
C ILE A 206 17.71 3.57 4.86
N ALA A 207 18.07 4.82 4.58
CA ALA A 207 19.41 5.35 4.91
C ALA A 207 19.69 5.42 6.41
N GLU A 208 18.67 5.48 7.27
CA GLU A 208 18.83 5.47 8.74
C GLU A 208 19.16 4.09 9.29
N VAL A 209 18.78 3.04 8.60
CA VAL A 209 18.82 1.68 9.13
C VAL A 209 20.16 1.02 8.81
N PRO A 210 20.80 0.31 9.77
CA PRO A 210 22.04 -0.41 9.51
C PRO A 210 21.77 -1.64 8.64
N LEU A 211 21.85 -1.48 7.31
CA LEU A 211 21.52 -2.51 6.32
C LEU A 211 22.21 -3.86 6.59
N LYS A 212 23.49 -3.83 7.04
CA LYS A 212 24.21 -5.06 7.41
C LYS A 212 23.43 -5.85 8.47
N LYS A 213 22.92 -5.20 9.51
CA LYS A 213 22.13 -5.86 10.56
C LYS A 213 20.78 -6.37 10.01
N VAL A 214 20.13 -5.60 9.13
CA VAL A 214 18.86 -6.00 8.50
C VAL A 214 19.02 -7.30 7.71
N PHE A 215 20.04 -7.37 6.86
CA PHE A 215 20.30 -8.55 6.02
C PHE A 215 20.92 -9.74 6.78
N CYS A 216 21.71 -9.48 7.83
CA CYS A 216 22.36 -10.54 8.60
C CYS A 216 21.49 -11.14 9.71
N THR A 217 20.26 -10.66 9.93
CA THR A 217 19.33 -11.22 10.93
C THR A 217 18.39 -12.22 10.26
N PRO A 218 18.58 -13.56 10.42
CA PRO A 218 17.80 -14.57 9.71
C PRO A 218 16.29 -14.49 10.02
N ARG A 219 15.93 -14.05 11.23
CA ARG A 219 14.55 -13.92 11.66
C ARG A 219 13.74 -12.95 10.80
N ASN A 220 14.37 -11.92 10.24
CA ASN A 220 13.69 -10.93 9.39
C ASN A 220 13.11 -11.54 8.11
N TYR A 221 13.72 -12.62 7.58
CA TYR A 221 13.30 -13.21 6.31
C TYR A 221 11.97 -13.94 6.39
N LEU A 222 11.64 -14.52 7.54
CA LEU A 222 10.38 -15.27 7.70
C LEU A 222 9.15 -14.38 7.53
N PRO A 223 8.95 -13.28 8.30
CA PRO A 223 7.78 -12.41 8.10
C PRO A 223 7.79 -11.73 6.73
N VAL A 224 8.96 -11.41 6.18
CA VAL A 224 9.07 -10.82 4.84
C VAL A 224 8.67 -11.83 3.75
N ALA A 225 9.10 -13.09 3.84
CA ALA A 225 8.67 -14.12 2.90
C ALA A 225 7.17 -14.41 3.00
N LEU A 226 6.62 -14.42 4.21
CA LEU A 226 5.17 -14.52 4.41
C LEU A 226 4.44 -13.34 3.75
N ARG A 227 4.92 -12.11 3.94
CA ARG A 227 4.33 -10.89 3.42
C ARG A 227 4.38 -10.82 1.89
N LEU A 228 5.54 -11.11 1.28
CA LEU A 228 5.77 -10.88 -0.15
C LEU A 228 5.40 -12.07 -1.03
N LEU A 229 5.38 -13.28 -0.48
CA LEU A 229 5.18 -14.50 -1.26
C LEU A 229 4.03 -15.36 -0.74
N ALA A 230 4.10 -15.87 0.48
CA ALA A 230 3.15 -16.88 0.94
C ALA A 230 1.71 -16.35 1.03
N VAL A 231 1.51 -15.22 1.67
CA VAL A 231 0.17 -14.62 1.84
C VAL A 231 -0.43 -14.18 0.50
N PRO A 232 0.29 -13.42 -0.35
CA PRO A 232 -0.20 -13.07 -1.68
C PRO A 232 -0.45 -14.28 -2.59
N MET A 233 0.38 -15.33 -2.50
CA MET A 233 0.18 -16.55 -3.27
C MET A 233 -1.12 -17.26 -2.89
N VAL A 234 -1.41 -17.39 -1.60
CA VAL A 234 -2.68 -17.99 -1.14
C VAL A 234 -3.87 -17.17 -1.63
N VAL A 235 -3.78 -15.82 -1.55
CA VAL A 235 -4.83 -14.93 -2.07
C VAL A 235 -5.00 -15.13 -3.58
N LEU A 236 -3.92 -15.14 -4.34
CA LEU A 236 -3.98 -15.35 -5.79
C LEU A 236 -4.63 -16.67 -6.15
N LEU A 237 -4.25 -17.75 -5.48
CA LEU A 237 -4.84 -19.08 -5.71
C LEU A 237 -6.34 -19.09 -5.38
N LEU A 238 -6.75 -18.47 -4.26
CA LEU A 238 -8.16 -18.37 -3.91
C LEU A 238 -8.94 -17.58 -4.97
N LEU A 239 -8.42 -16.43 -5.41
CA LEU A 239 -9.07 -15.60 -6.44
C LEU A 239 -9.16 -16.31 -7.79
N SER A 240 -8.13 -17.09 -8.15
CA SER A 240 -8.12 -17.92 -9.36
C SER A 240 -9.15 -19.04 -9.28
N VAL A 241 -9.21 -19.78 -8.16
CA VAL A 241 -10.16 -20.90 -7.98
C VAL A 241 -11.61 -20.44 -8.05
N ILE A 242 -11.92 -19.27 -7.50
CA ILE A 242 -13.31 -18.71 -7.58
C ILE A 242 -13.56 -17.94 -8.87
N HIS A 243 -12.61 -17.94 -9.82
CA HIS A 243 -12.68 -17.17 -11.07
C HIS A 243 -13.09 -15.71 -10.88
N ALA A 244 -12.52 -15.05 -9.86
CA ALA A 244 -12.91 -13.69 -9.48
C ALA A 244 -12.79 -12.70 -10.65
N SER A 245 -11.79 -12.86 -11.54
CA SER A 245 -11.55 -12.00 -12.69
C SER A 245 -12.74 -11.94 -13.69
N THR A 246 -13.63 -12.92 -13.67
CA THR A 246 -14.76 -13.05 -14.61
C THR A 246 -16.10 -12.57 -14.06
N TRP A 247 -16.17 -12.15 -12.78
CA TRP A 247 -17.45 -11.80 -12.14
C TRP A 247 -18.09 -10.54 -12.72
N ILE A 248 -17.28 -9.63 -13.26
CA ILE A 248 -17.77 -8.40 -13.91
C ILE A 248 -16.98 -8.12 -15.19
N ALA A 249 -17.57 -7.34 -16.10
CA ALA A 249 -16.87 -6.85 -17.28
C ALA A 249 -15.66 -5.98 -16.86
N GLY A 250 -14.48 -6.23 -17.43
CA GLY A 250 -13.23 -5.57 -17.03
C GLY A 250 -12.69 -6.02 -15.66
N GLY A 251 -13.27 -7.07 -15.06
CA GLY A 251 -12.94 -7.53 -13.71
C GLY A 251 -11.47 -7.89 -13.54
N LYS A 252 -10.79 -8.42 -14.57
CA LYS A 252 -9.36 -8.76 -14.50
C LYS A 252 -8.48 -7.54 -14.18
N ALA A 253 -8.69 -6.40 -14.83
CA ALA A 253 -7.92 -5.18 -14.60
C ALA A 253 -8.21 -4.58 -13.22
N ILE A 254 -9.48 -4.56 -12.79
CA ILE A 254 -9.88 -4.10 -11.46
C ILE A 254 -9.29 -5.03 -10.38
N LEU A 255 -9.35 -6.35 -10.59
CA LEU A 255 -8.77 -7.33 -9.68
C LEU A 255 -7.25 -7.17 -9.57
N MET A 256 -6.56 -6.92 -10.71
CA MET A 256 -5.13 -6.59 -10.72
C MET A 256 -4.83 -5.38 -9.84
N THR A 257 -5.63 -4.30 -9.93
CA THR A 257 -5.49 -3.09 -9.12
C THR A 257 -5.53 -3.40 -7.62
N VAL A 258 -6.52 -4.20 -7.19
CA VAL A 258 -6.66 -4.58 -5.77
C VAL A 258 -5.55 -5.55 -5.36
N PHE A 259 -5.18 -6.49 -6.23
CA PHE A 259 -4.11 -7.46 -5.96
C PHE A 259 -2.73 -6.79 -5.88
N LEU A 260 -2.46 -5.77 -6.69
CA LEU A 260 -1.25 -4.94 -6.57
C LEU A 260 -1.11 -4.39 -5.14
N SER A 261 -2.21 -3.96 -4.54
CA SER A 261 -2.20 -3.49 -3.14
C SER A 261 -1.81 -4.59 -2.15
N ALA A 262 -2.20 -5.84 -2.42
CA ALA A 262 -1.90 -6.99 -1.59
C ALA A 262 -0.42 -7.41 -1.63
N ILE A 263 0.26 -7.27 -2.77
CA ILE A 263 1.65 -7.73 -2.99
C ILE A 263 2.71 -6.69 -2.62
N THR A 264 2.32 -5.47 -2.23
CA THR A 264 3.28 -4.42 -1.81
C THR A 264 3.97 -4.77 -0.49
N PRO A 265 5.17 -4.21 -0.22
CA PRO A 265 5.93 -4.47 1.01
C PRO A 265 5.18 -4.04 2.28
N ALA A 266 5.78 -4.26 3.43
CA ALA A 266 5.23 -3.87 4.72
C ALA A 266 4.98 -2.34 4.80
N CYS A 267 4.01 -1.93 5.61
CA CYS A 267 3.59 -0.53 5.72
C CYS A 267 4.51 0.26 6.66
N ALA A 268 5.05 1.39 6.17
CA ALA A 268 5.84 2.30 7.01
C ALA A 268 5.07 2.82 8.24
N THR A 269 3.75 2.97 8.15
CA THR A 269 2.89 3.41 9.26
C THR A 269 2.94 2.42 10.44
N VAL A 270 3.14 1.12 10.18
CA VAL A 270 3.29 0.10 11.23
C VAL A 270 4.52 0.38 12.10
N THR A 271 5.63 0.80 11.48
CA THR A 271 6.85 1.19 12.22
C THR A 271 6.58 2.40 13.12
N SER A 272 5.88 3.41 12.62
CA SER A 272 5.50 4.58 13.43
C SER A 272 4.55 4.20 14.57
N MET A 273 3.61 3.28 14.34
CA MET A 273 2.72 2.77 15.39
C MET A 273 3.47 1.94 16.43
N ALA A 274 4.43 1.10 16.00
CA ALA A 274 5.28 0.34 16.91
C ALA A 274 6.06 1.28 17.85
N GLN A 275 6.60 2.38 17.31
CA GLN A 275 7.27 3.40 18.11
C GLN A 275 6.31 4.09 19.08
N LEU A 276 5.12 4.49 18.61
CA LEU A 276 4.10 5.15 19.43
C LEU A 276 3.64 4.30 20.62
N TYR A 277 3.55 2.98 20.43
CA TYR A 277 3.07 2.03 21.43
C TYR A 277 4.21 1.30 22.17
N ASN A 278 5.45 1.83 22.10
CA ASN A 278 6.64 1.29 22.77
C ASN A 278 6.90 -0.20 22.46
N ARG A 279 6.67 -0.59 21.20
CA ARG A 279 7.04 -1.90 20.66
C ARG A 279 8.38 -1.82 19.94
N ASP A 280 8.91 -2.95 19.48
CA ASP A 280 10.18 -2.99 18.75
C ASP A 280 10.06 -2.32 17.36
N ALA A 281 10.13 -0.98 17.36
CA ALA A 281 10.11 -0.19 16.14
C ALA A 281 11.36 -0.43 15.27
N ALA A 282 12.50 -0.81 15.89
CA ALA A 282 13.71 -1.12 15.15
C ALA A 282 13.53 -2.40 14.32
N HIS A 283 12.90 -3.43 14.90
CA HIS A 283 12.54 -4.64 14.17
C HIS A 283 11.52 -4.36 13.06
N SER A 284 10.45 -3.61 13.36
CA SER A 284 9.47 -3.18 12.34
C SER A 284 10.13 -2.43 11.17
N SER A 285 11.05 -1.51 11.47
CA SER A 285 11.81 -0.78 10.44
C SER A 285 12.67 -1.72 9.59
N ALA A 286 13.29 -2.72 10.21
CA ALA A 286 14.07 -3.73 9.49
C ALA A 286 13.19 -4.56 8.53
N LEU A 287 11.99 -4.95 8.98
CA LEU A 287 11.02 -5.67 8.13
C LEU A 287 10.52 -4.79 6.97
N TYR A 288 10.21 -3.53 7.24
CA TYR A 288 9.83 -2.56 6.21
C TYR A 288 10.92 -2.42 5.14
N VAL A 289 12.18 -2.17 5.56
CA VAL A 289 13.31 -1.99 4.66
C VAL A 289 13.57 -3.25 3.84
N LEU A 290 13.65 -4.41 4.50
CA LEU A 290 13.94 -5.68 3.82
C LEU A 290 12.82 -6.03 2.83
N SER A 291 11.55 -5.88 3.24
CA SER A 291 10.43 -6.15 2.33
C SER A 291 10.38 -5.17 1.16
N THR A 292 10.69 -3.89 1.38
CA THR A 292 10.75 -2.89 0.31
C THR A 292 11.83 -3.24 -0.71
N LEU A 293 13.04 -3.60 -0.27
CA LEU A 293 14.12 -3.98 -1.18
C LEU A 293 13.82 -5.28 -1.94
N LEU A 294 13.28 -6.29 -1.27
CA LEU A 294 12.94 -7.56 -1.92
C LEU A 294 11.71 -7.46 -2.82
N SER A 295 10.83 -6.48 -2.62
CA SER A 295 9.65 -6.28 -3.47
C SER A 295 10.00 -5.90 -4.91
N ILE A 296 11.21 -5.40 -5.17
CA ILE A 296 11.76 -5.17 -6.53
C ILE A 296 11.63 -6.43 -7.39
N VAL A 297 11.91 -7.58 -6.78
CA VAL A 297 11.91 -8.87 -7.49
C VAL A 297 10.56 -9.58 -7.31
N THR A 298 9.99 -9.54 -6.10
CA THR A 298 8.79 -10.33 -5.81
C THR A 298 7.53 -9.76 -6.45
N MET A 299 7.38 -8.43 -6.57
CA MET A 299 6.20 -7.85 -7.20
C MET A 299 6.08 -8.24 -8.69
N PRO A 300 7.10 -8.09 -9.54
CA PRO A 300 7.03 -8.57 -10.93
C PRO A 300 6.70 -10.06 -11.05
N ILE A 301 7.28 -10.90 -10.17
CA ILE A 301 6.98 -12.35 -10.16
C ILE A 301 5.49 -12.57 -9.83
N MET A 302 4.96 -11.95 -8.79
CA MET A 302 3.56 -12.11 -8.37
C MET A 302 2.58 -11.61 -9.43
N ILE A 303 2.93 -10.54 -10.16
CA ILE A 303 2.11 -10.05 -11.26
C ILE A 303 2.16 -10.99 -12.45
N GLY A 304 3.34 -11.53 -12.79
CA GLY A 304 3.46 -12.56 -13.83
C GLY A 304 2.62 -13.79 -13.51
N LEU A 305 2.60 -14.22 -12.25
CA LEU A 305 1.74 -15.31 -11.80
C LEU A 305 0.25 -14.94 -11.86
N PHE A 306 -0.11 -13.70 -11.52
CA PHE A 306 -1.50 -13.23 -11.67
C PHE A 306 -1.96 -13.28 -13.13
N GLU A 307 -1.14 -12.83 -14.07
CA GLU A 307 -1.45 -12.87 -15.51
C GLU A 307 -1.68 -14.29 -16.03
N MET A 308 -0.97 -15.28 -15.44
CA MET A 308 -1.08 -16.68 -15.82
C MET A 308 -2.28 -17.39 -15.19
N LEU A 309 -2.68 -17.00 -13.97
CA LEU A 309 -3.64 -17.75 -13.15
C LEU A 309 -5.03 -17.09 -13.07
N ALA A 310 -5.15 -15.76 -13.22
CA ALA A 310 -6.37 -14.97 -13.15
C ALA A 310 -6.78 -14.46 -14.55
#